data_b8abf176ae7d4962c634919bd028b47b
#
_entry.id   b8abf176ae7d4962c634919bd028b47b
#
_cell.length_a   1.000
_cell.length_b   1.000
_cell.length_c   1.000
_cell.angle_alpha   90.00
_cell.angle_beta   90.00
_cell.angle_gamma   90.00
#
_symmetry.space_group_name_H-M   'P 1'
#
loop_
_entity.id
_entity.type
_entity.pdbx_description
1 polymer ?
#
loop_
_entity_poly.entity_id
_entity_poly.type
_entity_poly.pdbx_seq_one_letter_code
_entity_poly.pdbx_strand_id
1 'polypeptide(L)'
;MESSLEREIRDHLLDYLNGAATLDQFKDWLIAETWSKPEGGDTAAIELSYEVQLELADHSSGLSTEAELREALGGLVSVAR
;
A
#
# COMPACT_ATOMS: atom_id res chain seq x y z
N MET A 1 7.82 -12.34 13.42
CA MET A 1 6.55 -11.75 13.86
C MET A 1 6.20 -10.58 12.98
N GLU A 2 5.00 -10.55 12.40
CA GLU A 2 4.66 -9.40 11.56
C GLU A 2 4.19 -8.24 12.40
N SER A 3 4.47 -7.04 11.91
CA SER A 3 4.03 -5.84 12.60
C SER A 3 2.55 -5.58 12.28
N SER A 4 1.90 -4.87 13.18
CA SER A 4 0.51 -4.47 12.95
C SER A 4 0.38 -3.59 11.71
N LEU A 5 1.36 -2.71 11.49
CA LEU A 5 1.31 -1.79 10.36
C LEU A 5 1.43 -2.55 9.05
N GLU A 6 2.36 -3.50 8.96
CA GLU A 6 2.51 -4.28 7.75
C GLU A 6 1.22 -5.04 7.43
N ARG A 7 0.61 -5.62 8.45
CA ARG A 7 -0.63 -6.35 8.27
C ARG A 7 -1.75 -5.43 7.81
N GLU A 8 -1.84 -4.25 8.41
CA GLU A 8 -2.87 -3.27 8.02
C GLU A 8 -2.68 -2.83 6.58
N ILE A 9 -1.45 -2.58 6.16
CA ILE A 9 -1.19 -2.20 4.78
C ILE A 9 -1.68 -3.29 3.83
N ARG A 10 -1.36 -4.55 4.13
CA ARG A 10 -1.81 -5.66 3.30
C ARG A 10 -3.32 -5.80 3.29
N ASP A 11 -3.95 -5.64 4.44
CA ASP A 11 -5.40 -5.73 4.52
C ASP A 11 -6.08 -4.65 3.68
N HIS A 12 -5.58 -3.42 3.75
CA HIS A 12 -6.14 -2.34 2.96
C HIS A 12 -5.86 -2.51 1.47
N LEU A 13 -4.71 -3.05 1.12
CA LEU A 13 -4.42 -3.38 -0.26
C LEU A 13 -5.40 -4.41 -0.80
N LEU A 14 -5.68 -5.44 -0.02
CA LEU A 14 -6.64 -6.46 -0.41
C LEU A 14 -8.02 -5.88 -0.56
N ASP A 15 -8.44 -4.99 0.34
CA ASP A 15 -9.73 -4.32 0.22
C ASP A 15 -9.83 -3.56 -1.09
N TYR A 16 -8.78 -2.82 -1.44
CA TYR A 16 -8.78 -2.10 -2.71
C TYR A 16 -8.84 -3.08 -3.88
N LEU A 17 -8.03 -4.12 -3.86
CA LEU A 17 -7.97 -5.08 -4.95
C LEU A 17 -9.28 -5.84 -5.12
N ASN A 18 -10.00 -6.07 -4.03
CA ASN A 18 -11.28 -6.76 -4.06
C ASN A 18 -12.45 -5.84 -4.37
N GLY A 19 -12.20 -4.54 -4.47
CA GLY A 19 -13.26 -3.58 -4.72
C GLY A 19 -14.01 -3.13 -3.48
N ALA A 20 -13.55 -3.51 -2.30
CA ALA A 20 -14.18 -3.10 -1.04
C ALA A 20 -13.83 -1.66 -0.68
N ALA A 21 -12.74 -1.15 -1.20
CA ALA A 21 -12.32 0.23 -0.96
C ALA A 21 -11.87 0.85 -2.27
N THR A 22 -12.00 2.18 -2.37
CA THR A 22 -11.51 2.89 -3.55
C THR A 22 -10.04 3.21 -3.40
N LEU A 23 -9.41 3.56 -4.52
CA LEU A 23 -8.02 3.96 -4.50
C LEU A 23 -7.81 5.18 -3.61
N ASP A 24 -8.71 6.16 -3.69
CA ASP A 24 -8.63 7.35 -2.87
C ASP A 24 -8.72 7.02 -1.38
N GLN A 25 -9.62 6.11 -1.01
CA GLN A 25 -9.73 5.70 0.38
C GLN A 25 -8.45 5.04 0.87
N PHE A 26 -7.87 4.20 0.05
CA PHE A 26 -6.61 3.56 0.41
C PHE A 26 -5.48 4.57 0.56
N LYS A 27 -5.39 5.51 -0.37
CA LYS A 27 -4.36 6.54 -0.32
C LYS A 27 -4.50 7.40 0.93
N ASP A 28 -5.72 7.82 1.24
CA ASP A 28 -5.97 8.64 2.43
C ASP A 28 -5.57 7.89 3.69
N TRP A 29 -5.94 6.63 3.78
CA TRP A 29 -5.58 5.83 4.93
C TRP A 29 -4.06 5.69 5.06
N LEU A 30 -3.39 5.40 3.96
CA LEU A 30 -1.95 5.19 3.96
C LEU A 30 -1.20 6.44 4.40
N ILE A 31 -1.61 7.59 3.89
CA ILE A 31 -1.01 8.86 4.25
C ILE A 31 -1.20 9.12 5.75
N ALA A 32 -2.42 8.92 6.24
CA ALA A 32 -2.71 9.14 7.66
C ALA A 32 -1.87 8.25 8.55
N GLU A 33 -1.74 6.97 8.18
CA GLU A 33 -0.95 6.04 8.97
C GLU A 33 0.54 6.39 8.95
N THR A 34 1.03 6.77 7.78
CA THR A 34 2.44 7.14 7.65
C THR A 34 2.76 8.37 8.49
N TRP A 35 1.86 9.34 8.51
CA TRP A 35 2.07 10.56 9.30
C TRP A 35 1.90 10.31 10.79
N SER A 36 0.99 9.41 11.16
CA SER A 36 0.73 9.12 12.57
C SER A 36 1.85 8.35 13.22
N LYS A 37 2.57 7.54 12.46
CA LYS A 37 3.59 6.66 13.00
C LYS A 37 4.89 6.81 12.23
N PRO A 38 5.50 8.00 12.27
CA PRO A 38 6.71 8.25 11.47
C PRO A 38 7.89 7.37 11.87
N GLU A 39 7.86 6.84 13.09
CA GLU A 39 8.93 5.99 13.57
C GLU A 39 8.41 4.60 13.88
N GLY A 40 7.65 4.05 12.95
CA GLY A 40 7.01 2.78 13.15
C GLY A 40 7.92 1.64 13.57
N GLY A 41 9.20 1.78 13.35
CA GLY A 41 10.16 0.84 13.85
C GLY A 41 10.23 -0.49 13.14
N ASP A 42 9.27 -0.79 12.30
CA ASP A 42 9.28 -2.05 11.57
C ASP A 42 9.74 -1.80 10.14
N THR A 43 10.94 -2.28 9.84
CA THR A 43 11.54 -2.09 8.53
C THR A 43 10.68 -2.66 7.42
N ALA A 44 10.08 -3.83 7.64
CA ALA A 44 9.25 -4.45 6.62
C ALA A 44 8.04 -3.60 6.28
N ALA A 45 7.40 -3.03 7.30
CA ALA A 45 6.24 -2.17 7.07
C ALA A 45 6.64 -0.89 6.34
N ILE A 46 7.77 -0.32 6.71
CA ILE A 46 8.26 0.90 6.07
C ILE A 46 8.58 0.63 4.60
N GLU A 47 9.26 -0.47 4.33
CA GLU A 47 9.59 -0.83 2.95
C GLU A 47 8.35 -1.09 2.13
N LEU A 48 7.39 -1.79 2.69
CA LEU A 48 6.15 -2.07 1.99
C LEU A 48 5.39 -0.79 1.67
N SER A 49 5.27 0.12 2.63
CA SER A 49 4.57 1.38 2.39
C SER A 49 5.29 2.21 1.34
N TYR A 50 6.61 2.18 1.34
CA TYR A 50 7.40 2.91 0.37
C TYR A 50 7.15 2.39 -1.05
N GLU A 51 7.16 1.07 -1.21
CA GLU A 51 6.91 0.47 -2.51
C GLU A 51 5.49 0.76 -3.00
N VAL A 52 4.52 0.71 -2.09
CA VAL A 52 3.15 1.06 -2.43
C VAL A 52 3.07 2.51 -2.89
N GLN A 53 3.74 3.41 -2.19
CA GLN A 53 3.71 4.82 -2.56
C GLN A 53 4.36 5.06 -3.92
N LEU A 54 5.41 4.32 -4.24
CA LEU A 54 6.04 4.44 -5.56
C LEU A 54 5.08 4.02 -6.66
N GLU A 55 4.34 2.94 -6.46
CA GLU A 55 3.37 2.51 -7.45
C GLU A 55 2.25 3.52 -7.60
N LEU A 56 1.79 4.07 -6.48
CA LEU A 56 0.76 5.10 -6.53
C LEU A 56 1.24 6.34 -7.25
N ALA A 57 2.49 6.72 -7.05
CA ALA A 57 3.07 7.86 -7.73
C ALA A 57 3.15 7.64 -9.23
N ASP A 58 3.55 6.45 -9.65
CA ASP A 58 3.61 6.10 -11.06
C ASP A 58 2.24 6.22 -11.70
N HIS A 59 1.22 5.73 -11.01
CA HIS A 59 -0.15 5.83 -11.51
C HIS A 59 -0.59 7.29 -11.59
N SER A 60 -0.31 8.08 -10.56
CA SER A 60 -0.68 9.49 -10.53
C SER A 60 0.00 10.28 -11.63
N SER A 61 1.22 9.89 -12.00
CA SER A 61 1.97 10.56 -13.06
C SER A 61 1.53 10.13 -14.45
N GLY A 62 0.65 9.15 -14.55
CA GLY A 62 0.21 8.65 -15.84
C GLY A 62 1.15 7.62 -16.45
N LEU A 63 2.13 7.15 -15.69
CA LEU A 63 3.08 6.16 -16.19
C LEU A 63 2.50 4.75 -16.21
N SER A 64 1.46 4.51 -15.42
CA SER A 64 0.81 3.21 -15.42
C SER A 64 -0.70 3.37 -15.35
N THR A 65 -1.41 2.38 -15.90
CA THR A 65 -2.87 2.35 -15.83
C THR A 65 -3.30 1.78 -14.47
N GLU A 66 -4.58 1.92 -14.17
CA GLU A 66 -5.08 1.34 -12.93
C GLU A 66 -4.95 -0.19 -12.93
N ALA A 67 -5.12 -0.81 -14.08
CA ALA A 67 -4.94 -2.26 -14.17
C ALA A 67 -3.51 -2.65 -13.84
N GLU A 68 -2.54 -1.90 -14.34
CA GLU A 68 -1.13 -2.15 -14.02
C GLU A 68 -0.85 -1.89 -12.55
N LEU A 69 -1.45 -0.85 -12.00
CA LEU A 69 -1.29 -0.54 -10.59
C LEU A 69 -1.81 -1.69 -9.72
N ARG A 70 -2.99 -2.19 -10.04
CA ARG A 70 -3.57 -3.29 -9.27
C ARG A 70 -2.71 -4.54 -9.36
N GLU A 71 -2.15 -4.81 -10.51
CA GLU A 71 -1.28 -5.97 -10.67
C GLU A 71 -0.02 -5.82 -9.84
N ALA A 72 0.58 -4.64 -9.87
CA ALA A 72 1.79 -4.37 -9.08
C ALA A 72 1.51 -4.50 -7.60
N LEU A 73 0.40 -3.92 -7.13
CA LEU A 73 0.05 -4.00 -5.71
C LEU A 73 -0.28 -5.41 -5.30
N GLY A 74 -0.92 -6.17 -6.19
CA GLY A 74 -1.18 -7.58 -5.92
C GLY A 74 0.09 -8.38 -5.74
N GLY A 75 1.12 -8.06 -6.52
CA GLY A 75 2.42 -8.68 -6.37
C GLY A 75 3.06 -8.35 -5.03
N LEU A 76 2.92 -7.11 -4.58
CA LEU A 76 3.46 -6.72 -3.28
C LEU A 76 2.78 -7.48 -2.15
N VAL A 77 1.47 -7.64 -2.22
CA VAL A 77 0.74 -8.40 -1.20
C VAL A 77 1.17 -9.84 -1.18
N SER A 78 1.39 -10.43 -2.36
CA SER A 78 1.80 -11.82 -2.44
C SER A 78 3.21 -12.06 -1.90
N VAL A 79 4.10 -11.11 -2.11
CA VAL A 79 5.50 -11.25 -1.71
C VAL A 79 5.72 -10.90 -0.24
N ALA A 80 4.98 -9.94 0.27
CA ALA A 80 5.12 -9.46 1.64
C ALA A 80 4.50 -10.43 2.63
N ARG A 81 5.28 -11.39 3.07
CA ARG A 81 4.77 -12.39 4.02
C ARG A 81 5.71 -12.57 5.17
#